data_7a3cbca218d084cbb1d5b9738a70eadc
#
_entry.id   7a3cbca218d084cbb1d5b9738a70eadc
#
_cell.length_a   1.000
_cell.length_b   1.000
_cell.length_c   1.000
_cell.angle_alpha   90.00
_cell.angle_beta   90.00
_cell.angle_gamma   90.00
#
_symmetry.space_group_name_H-M   'P 1'
#
loop_
_entity.id
_entity.type
_entity.pdbx_description
1 polymer ?
#
loop_
_entity_poly.entity_id
_entity_poly.type
_entity_poly.pdbx_seq_one_letter_code
_entity_poly.pdbx_strand_id
1 'polypeptide(L)'
;LLEADSLVLIDLPPKELLGRLKEGKVYVPHQAKAALQSFFSLNNLTALRELAMQTAASHVEGDLQLQWQAAGKSTLPLRGKLMVCLGDLHGSALVRYGHRFAQRRQLPWLVVHVDSNGRRSADVEQALALASHLGAKVLTLSSPAVANTLLETAEQQQVSQLLLGKPHKAPWRRSLVQHLL
;
A
#
# COMPACT_ATOMS: atom_id res chain seq x y z
N LEU A 1 11.36 -8.47 15.17
CA LEU A 1 10.79 -9.18 14.01
C LEU A 1 11.73 -9.15 12.80
N LEU A 2 12.52 -8.07 12.60
CA LEU A 2 13.47 -7.95 11.48
C LEU A 2 14.69 -8.88 11.57
N GLU A 3 14.96 -9.47 12.74
CA GLU A 3 16.09 -10.38 13.00
C GLU A 3 15.67 -11.86 13.12
N ALA A 4 14.38 -12.15 12.91
CA ALA A 4 13.87 -13.52 13.04
C ALA A 4 13.90 -14.24 11.69
N ASP A 5 14.42 -15.46 11.66
CA ASP A 5 14.49 -16.31 10.45
C ASP A 5 13.12 -16.91 10.07
N SER A 6 12.20 -17.00 11.00
CA SER A 6 10.83 -17.47 10.75
C SER A 6 9.82 -16.85 11.71
N LEU A 7 8.60 -16.64 11.21
CA LEU A 7 7.48 -16.13 12.00
C LEU A 7 6.36 -17.18 12.05
N VAL A 8 6.02 -17.62 13.28
CA VAL A 8 4.90 -18.53 13.51
C VAL A 8 3.81 -17.79 14.27
N LEU A 9 2.64 -17.64 13.65
CA LEU A 9 1.46 -17.06 14.29
C LEU A 9 0.63 -18.17 14.95
N ILE A 10 0.53 -18.13 16.28
CA ILE A 10 -0.38 -18.97 17.04
C ILE A 10 -1.64 -18.15 17.32
N ASP A 11 -2.72 -18.45 16.62
CA ASP A 11 -3.99 -17.73 16.77
C ASP A 11 -4.80 -18.28 17.93
N LEU A 12 -5.11 -17.41 18.90
CA LEU A 12 -6.00 -17.70 20.01
C LEU A 12 -7.11 -16.66 20.06
N PRO A 13 -8.40 -17.07 19.99
CA PRO A 13 -9.51 -16.11 20.06
C PRO A 13 -9.45 -15.26 21.34
N PRO A 14 -9.69 -13.94 21.28
CA PRO A 14 -9.60 -13.04 22.43
C PRO A 14 -10.41 -13.48 23.66
N LYS A 15 -11.59 -14.08 23.45
CA LYS A 15 -12.42 -14.62 24.54
C LYS A 15 -11.77 -15.79 25.27
N GLU A 16 -11.09 -16.66 24.52
CA GLU A 16 -10.38 -17.80 25.08
C GLU A 16 -9.13 -17.35 25.86
N LEU A 17 -8.38 -16.37 25.32
CA LEU A 17 -7.24 -15.79 26.02
C LEU A 17 -7.67 -15.13 27.33
N LEU A 18 -8.79 -14.40 27.35
CA LEU A 18 -9.37 -13.83 28.57
C LEU A 18 -9.78 -14.93 29.60
N GLY A 19 -10.30 -16.06 29.10
CA GLY A 19 -10.60 -17.23 29.96
C GLY A 19 -9.33 -17.76 30.61
N ARG A 20 -8.29 -18.03 29.85
CA ARG A 20 -6.98 -18.51 30.36
C ARG A 20 -6.31 -17.55 31.34
N LEU A 21 -6.45 -16.23 31.08
CA LEU A 21 -5.99 -15.19 32.01
C LEU A 21 -6.71 -15.26 33.37
N LYS A 22 -8.05 -15.41 33.36
CA LYS A 22 -8.85 -15.56 34.57
C LYS A 22 -8.53 -16.82 35.35
N GLU A 23 -8.19 -17.90 34.68
CA GLU A 23 -7.78 -19.18 35.25
C GLU A 23 -6.34 -19.18 35.79
N GLY A 24 -5.63 -18.05 35.65
CA GLY A 24 -4.23 -17.93 36.13
C GLY A 24 -3.21 -18.72 35.30
N LYS A 25 -3.59 -19.17 34.09
CA LYS A 25 -2.72 -19.96 33.19
C LYS A 25 -1.66 -19.13 32.46
N VAL A 26 -1.79 -17.80 32.46
CA VAL A 26 -0.87 -16.89 31.78
C VAL A 26 -0.10 -16.02 32.75
N TYR A 27 -0.75 -15.54 33.81
CA TYR A 27 -0.18 -14.73 34.87
C TYR A 27 -0.63 -15.26 36.23
N VAL A 28 0.19 -15.03 37.27
CA VAL A 28 -0.24 -15.30 38.65
C VAL A 28 -1.48 -14.45 38.99
N PRO A 29 -2.42 -14.98 39.83
CA PRO A 29 -3.79 -14.40 39.96
C PRO A 29 -3.85 -12.91 40.31
N HIS A 30 -2.94 -12.41 41.15
CA HIS A 30 -2.93 -10.99 41.54
C HIS A 30 -2.51 -10.07 40.38
N GLN A 31 -1.59 -10.49 39.49
CA GLN A 31 -1.15 -9.76 38.33
C GLN A 31 -2.19 -9.85 37.17
N ALA A 32 -2.85 -11.00 37.03
CA ALA A 32 -3.91 -11.20 36.06
C ALA A 32 -5.07 -10.22 36.24
N LYS A 33 -5.46 -9.94 37.51
CA LYS A 33 -6.56 -9.01 37.82
C LYS A 33 -6.24 -7.58 37.40
N ALA A 34 -5.02 -7.09 37.65
CA ALA A 34 -4.59 -5.76 37.24
C ALA A 34 -4.48 -5.66 35.70
N ALA A 35 -3.97 -6.69 35.05
CA ALA A 35 -3.83 -6.77 33.60
C ALA A 35 -5.20 -6.78 32.88
N LEU A 36 -6.17 -7.50 33.41
CA LEU A 36 -7.56 -7.56 32.89
C LEU A 36 -8.29 -6.21 33.01
N GLN A 37 -7.98 -5.43 34.03
CA GLN A 37 -8.60 -4.12 34.25
C GLN A 37 -8.03 -3.01 33.36
N SER A 38 -6.84 -3.21 32.77
CA SER A 38 -6.17 -2.19 31.97
C SER A 38 -6.01 -2.59 30.53
N PHE A 39 -5.01 -3.41 30.22
CA PHE A 39 -4.58 -3.69 28.85
C PHE A 39 -5.40 -4.80 28.17
N PHE A 40 -5.73 -5.88 28.89
CA PHE A 40 -6.41 -7.05 28.32
C PHE A 40 -7.93 -6.88 28.26
N SER A 41 -8.40 -5.85 27.55
CA SER A 41 -9.80 -5.73 27.17
C SER A 41 -10.09 -6.53 25.89
N LEU A 42 -11.34 -6.95 25.68
CA LEU A 42 -11.74 -7.67 24.47
C LEU A 42 -11.41 -6.86 23.21
N ASN A 43 -11.62 -5.56 23.24
CA ASN A 43 -11.36 -4.67 22.11
C ASN A 43 -9.85 -4.57 21.80
N ASN A 44 -9.01 -4.40 22.83
CA ASN A 44 -7.56 -4.34 22.66
C ASN A 44 -7.00 -5.65 22.12
N LEU A 45 -7.45 -6.79 22.65
CA LEU A 45 -7.04 -8.11 22.19
C LEU A 45 -7.50 -8.39 20.75
N THR A 46 -8.70 -7.93 20.37
CA THR A 46 -9.17 -8.04 18.99
C THR A 46 -8.30 -7.20 18.05
N ALA A 47 -7.98 -5.96 18.44
CA ALA A 47 -7.10 -5.09 17.65
C ALA A 47 -5.68 -5.65 17.53
N LEU A 48 -5.11 -6.18 18.62
CA LEU A 48 -3.79 -6.84 18.62
C LEU A 48 -3.76 -8.09 17.73
N ARG A 49 -4.82 -8.90 17.78
CA ARG A 49 -4.96 -10.06 16.90
C ARG A 49 -4.98 -9.67 15.44
N GLU A 50 -5.74 -8.62 15.09
CA GLU A 50 -5.78 -8.07 13.72
C GLU A 50 -4.39 -7.61 13.26
N LEU A 51 -3.69 -6.83 14.10
CA LEU A 51 -2.32 -6.38 13.82
C LEU A 51 -1.34 -7.55 13.64
N ALA A 52 -1.44 -8.58 14.49
CA ALA A 52 -0.59 -9.75 14.39
C ALA A 52 -0.82 -10.52 13.09
N MET A 53 -2.08 -10.70 12.68
CA MET A 53 -2.45 -11.32 11.41
C MET A 53 -1.95 -10.52 10.21
N GLN A 54 -2.10 -9.19 10.23
CA GLN A 54 -1.60 -8.30 9.19
C GLN A 54 -0.07 -8.37 9.07
N THR A 55 0.63 -8.42 10.20
CA THR A 55 2.10 -8.52 10.24
C THR A 55 2.57 -9.87 9.67
N ALA A 56 1.93 -10.97 10.07
CA ALA A 56 2.24 -12.30 9.56
C ALA A 56 1.98 -12.41 8.04
N ALA A 57 0.84 -11.89 7.57
CA ALA A 57 0.51 -11.85 6.14
C ALA A 57 1.52 -11.05 5.34
N SER A 58 1.99 -9.90 5.86
CA SER A 58 2.99 -9.06 5.19
C SER A 58 4.35 -9.76 5.09
N HIS A 59 4.71 -10.59 6.07
CA HIS A 59 5.95 -11.36 6.06
C HIS A 59 5.92 -12.47 5.00
N VAL A 60 4.82 -13.23 4.96
CA VAL A 60 4.60 -14.27 3.92
C VAL A 60 4.60 -13.66 2.51
N GLU A 61 4.00 -12.48 2.34
CA GLU A 61 4.00 -11.76 1.06
C GLU A 61 5.43 -11.41 0.60
N GLY A 62 6.28 -10.94 1.53
CA GLY A 62 7.69 -10.64 1.25
C GLY A 62 8.48 -11.88 0.81
N ASP A 63 8.31 -12.99 1.51
CA ASP A 63 8.99 -14.25 1.19
C ASP A 63 8.56 -14.82 -0.16
N LEU A 64 7.26 -14.79 -0.47
CA LEU A 64 6.72 -15.19 -1.78
C LEU A 64 7.26 -14.31 -2.90
N GLN A 65 7.36 -13.00 -2.68
CA GLN A 65 7.88 -12.07 -3.67
C GLN A 65 9.35 -12.36 -4.00
N LEU A 66 10.17 -12.65 -2.99
CA LEU A 66 11.56 -13.06 -3.19
C LEU A 66 11.68 -14.38 -3.94
N GLN A 67 10.87 -15.38 -3.60
CA GLN A 67 10.86 -16.68 -4.28
C GLN A 67 10.42 -16.56 -5.75
N TRP A 68 9.43 -15.74 -6.06
CA TRP A 68 8.97 -15.54 -7.43
C TRP A 68 9.97 -14.76 -8.27
N GLN A 69 10.61 -13.74 -7.69
CA GLN A 69 11.71 -13.04 -8.36
C GLN A 69 12.87 -13.99 -8.69
N ALA A 70 13.25 -14.86 -7.75
CA ALA A 70 14.28 -15.87 -7.99
C ALA A 70 13.88 -16.89 -9.06
N ALA A 71 12.58 -17.18 -9.21
CA ALA A 71 12.03 -18.09 -10.21
C ALA A 71 11.76 -17.43 -11.58
N GLY A 72 12.10 -16.13 -11.77
CA GLY A 72 11.84 -15.39 -13.00
C GLY A 72 10.36 -15.25 -13.37
N LYS A 73 9.46 -15.45 -12.40
CA LYS A 73 8.02 -15.32 -12.60
C LYS A 73 7.58 -13.89 -12.33
N SER A 74 6.71 -13.35 -13.20
CA SER A 74 6.05 -12.07 -12.94
C SER A 74 5.23 -12.16 -11.65
N THR A 75 5.58 -11.34 -10.68
CA THR A 75 4.91 -11.33 -9.36
C THR A 75 3.57 -10.61 -9.50
N LEU A 76 2.48 -11.34 -9.33
CA LEU A 76 1.19 -10.71 -9.04
C LEU A 76 1.26 -10.20 -7.59
N PRO A 77 1.18 -8.88 -7.34
CA PRO A 77 1.23 -8.36 -5.98
C PRO A 77 -0.01 -8.85 -5.23
N LEU A 78 0.19 -9.60 -4.14
CA LEU A 78 -0.89 -10.04 -3.23
C LEU A 78 -1.62 -8.84 -2.61
N ARG A 79 -0.90 -7.75 -2.36
CA ARG A 79 -1.49 -6.43 -2.08
C ARG A 79 -1.35 -5.55 -3.31
N GLY A 80 -2.49 -5.07 -3.80
CA GLY A 80 -2.50 -4.16 -4.93
C GLY A 80 -1.65 -2.90 -4.64
N LYS A 81 -1.03 -2.34 -5.67
CA LYS A 81 -0.32 -1.06 -5.61
C LYS A 81 -1.06 -0.04 -6.47
N LEU A 82 -1.27 1.15 -5.93
CA LEU A 82 -1.91 2.24 -6.66
C LEU A 82 -0.85 3.11 -7.34
N MET A 83 -1.04 3.36 -8.64
CA MET A 83 -0.29 4.38 -9.37
C MET A 83 -1.20 5.55 -9.75
N VAL A 84 -0.82 6.74 -9.33
CA VAL A 84 -1.49 8.00 -9.68
C VAL A 84 -0.70 8.64 -10.81
N CYS A 85 -1.34 8.79 -11.98
CA CYS A 85 -0.71 9.37 -13.16
C CYS A 85 -1.07 10.85 -13.27
N LEU A 86 -0.08 11.73 -13.07
CA LEU A 86 -0.27 13.17 -13.14
C LEU A 86 -0.17 13.66 -14.58
N GLY A 87 -1.21 14.38 -15.00
CA GLY A 87 -1.16 15.25 -16.18
C GLY A 87 -0.82 16.69 -15.79
N ASP A 88 -0.88 17.60 -16.77
CA ASP A 88 -0.45 19.00 -16.60
C ASP A 88 -1.40 19.87 -15.75
N LEU A 89 -2.61 19.40 -15.47
CA LEU A 89 -3.65 20.16 -14.77
C LEU A 89 -4.27 19.38 -13.62
N HIS A 90 -4.65 20.12 -12.57
CA HIS A 90 -5.36 19.58 -11.39
C HIS A 90 -4.61 18.48 -10.62
N GLY A 91 -3.29 18.46 -10.69
CA GLY A 91 -2.45 17.43 -10.09
C GLY A 91 -2.64 17.29 -8.59
N SER A 92 -2.69 18.40 -7.86
CA SER A 92 -2.85 18.40 -6.40
C SER A 92 -4.18 17.78 -5.92
N ALA A 93 -5.27 17.99 -6.65
CA ALA A 93 -6.56 17.37 -6.33
C ALA A 93 -6.52 15.86 -6.54
N LEU A 94 -5.88 15.40 -7.63
CA LEU A 94 -5.72 13.99 -7.95
C LEU A 94 -4.84 13.27 -6.91
N VAL A 95 -3.74 13.90 -6.48
CA VAL A 95 -2.85 13.40 -5.43
C VAL A 95 -3.60 13.22 -4.10
N ARG A 96 -4.39 14.22 -3.68
CA ARG A 96 -5.21 14.11 -2.47
C ARG A 96 -6.25 12.99 -2.54
N TYR A 97 -6.85 12.80 -3.71
CA TYR A 97 -7.79 11.71 -3.93
C TYR A 97 -7.08 10.35 -3.87
N GLY A 98 -5.93 10.20 -4.56
CA GLY A 98 -5.11 9.00 -4.54
C GLY A 98 -4.64 8.63 -3.14
N HIS A 99 -4.18 9.62 -2.36
CA HIS A 99 -3.78 9.42 -0.97
C HIS A 99 -4.94 8.86 -0.12
N ARG A 100 -6.12 9.49 -0.17
CA ARG A 100 -7.30 9.00 0.57
C ARG A 100 -7.72 7.61 0.14
N PHE A 101 -7.65 7.31 -1.16
CA PHE A 101 -7.96 5.99 -1.69
C PHE A 101 -6.96 4.93 -1.19
N ALA A 102 -5.66 5.23 -1.28
CA ALA A 102 -4.59 4.37 -0.80
C ALA A 102 -4.69 4.12 0.72
N GLN A 103 -4.92 5.16 1.52
CA GLN A 103 -5.10 5.03 2.96
C GLN A 103 -6.28 4.14 3.34
N ARG A 104 -7.45 4.35 2.73
CA ARG A 104 -8.65 3.55 3.04
C ARG A 104 -8.48 2.07 2.74
N ARG A 105 -7.66 1.73 1.75
CA ARG A 105 -7.40 0.36 1.32
C ARG A 105 -6.06 -0.19 1.79
N GLN A 106 -5.30 0.61 2.53
CA GLN A 106 -3.95 0.29 3.01
C GLN A 106 -3.02 -0.17 1.87
N LEU A 107 -3.11 0.49 0.72
CA LEU A 107 -2.31 0.20 -0.45
C LEU A 107 -1.02 1.03 -0.45
N PRO A 108 0.13 0.44 -0.76
CA PRO A 108 1.30 1.22 -1.17
C PRO A 108 0.95 1.99 -2.45
N TRP A 109 1.46 3.20 -2.57
CA TRP A 109 1.11 4.04 -3.71
C TRP A 109 2.29 4.84 -4.22
N LEU A 110 2.24 5.12 -5.51
CA LEU A 110 3.20 5.95 -6.19
C LEU A 110 2.51 6.98 -7.07
N VAL A 111 3.22 8.06 -7.34
CA VAL A 111 2.78 9.13 -8.24
C VAL A 111 3.78 9.24 -9.38
N VAL A 112 3.29 9.19 -10.60
CA VAL A 112 4.10 9.22 -11.81
C VAL A 112 3.69 10.40 -12.67
N HIS A 113 4.67 11.20 -13.09
CA HIS A 113 4.52 12.21 -14.13
C HIS A 113 5.45 11.91 -15.29
N VAL A 114 4.91 11.91 -16.50
CA VAL A 114 5.69 11.76 -17.73
C VAL A 114 5.71 13.10 -18.46
N ASP A 115 6.88 13.72 -18.49
CA ASP A 115 7.14 14.94 -19.20
C ASP A 115 7.36 14.65 -20.69
N SER A 116 6.45 15.12 -21.54
CA SER A 116 6.53 14.94 -23.01
C SER A 116 7.22 16.09 -23.73
N ASN A 117 7.36 17.26 -23.10
CA ASN A 117 7.78 18.50 -23.76
C ASN A 117 8.95 19.23 -23.11
N GLY A 118 9.57 18.66 -22.05
CA GLY A 118 10.65 19.28 -21.31
C GLY A 118 10.24 20.50 -20.49
N ARG A 119 8.94 20.71 -20.28
CA ARG A 119 8.40 21.84 -19.51
C ARG A 119 7.42 21.34 -18.46
N ARG A 120 7.81 21.41 -17.22
CA ARG A 120 6.90 21.14 -16.09
C ARG A 120 6.14 22.41 -15.73
N SER A 121 4.83 22.29 -15.57
CA SER A 121 4.03 23.38 -15.03
C SER A 121 4.22 23.50 -13.52
N ALA A 122 4.02 24.68 -12.97
CA ALA A 122 4.06 24.91 -11.52
C ALA A 122 3.03 24.03 -10.79
N ASP A 123 1.89 23.72 -11.39
CA ASP A 123 0.86 22.83 -10.85
C ASP A 123 1.38 21.38 -10.68
N VAL A 124 2.14 20.90 -11.66
CA VAL A 124 2.79 19.57 -11.58
C VAL A 124 3.84 19.54 -10.47
N GLU A 125 4.70 20.55 -10.37
CA GLU A 125 5.72 20.62 -9.33
C GLU A 125 5.10 20.64 -7.93
N GLN A 126 4.06 21.44 -7.74
CA GLN A 126 3.31 21.49 -6.49
C GLN A 126 2.65 20.16 -6.17
N ALA A 127 2.09 19.47 -7.17
CA ALA A 127 1.48 18.17 -6.98
C ALA A 127 2.49 17.07 -6.61
N LEU A 128 3.69 17.08 -7.24
CA LEU A 128 4.77 16.14 -6.91
C LEU A 128 5.31 16.37 -5.50
N ALA A 129 5.51 17.63 -5.10
CA ALA A 129 5.92 17.99 -3.75
C ALA A 129 4.88 17.53 -2.71
N LEU A 130 3.59 17.76 -2.98
CA LEU A 130 2.50 17.28 -2.14
C LEU A 130 2.48 15.75 -2.04
N ALA A 131 2.69 15.03 -3.13
CA ALA A 131 2.72 13.58 -3.16
C ALA A 131 3.84 13.03 -2.27
N SER A 132 5.05 13.59 -2.38
CA SER A 132 6.19 13.24 -1.53
C SER A 132 5.89 13.50 -0.06
N HIS A 133 5.30 14.65 0.27
CA HIS A 133 4.91 14.99 1.65
C HIS A 133 3.85 14.02 2.23
N LEU A 134 2.96 13.52 1.39
CA LEU A 134 1.95 12.53 1.77
C LEU A 134 2.46 11.07 1.75
N GLY A 135 3.76 10.86 1.60
CA GLY A 135 4.40 9.55 1.67
C GLY A 135 4.28 8.69 0.41
N ALA A 136 4.00 9.29 -0.75
CA ALA A 136 4.06 8.58 -2.01
C ALA A 136 5.50 8.38 -2.50
N LYS A 137 5.77 7.27 -3.19
CA LYS A 137 6.94 7.17 -4.05
C LYS A 137 6.69 8.04 -5.30
N VAL A 138 7.56 9.00 -5.57
CA VAL A 138 7.42 9.92 -6.71
C VAL A 138 8.38 9.53 -7.82
N LEU A 139 7.87 9.39 -9.04
CA LEU A 139 8.65 9.12 -10.26
C LEU A 139 8.35 10.19 -11.31
N THR A 140 9.41 10.73 -11.88
CA THR A 140 9.32 11.65 -13.02
C THR A 140 10.11 11.08 -14.18
N LEU A 141 9.45 10.91 -15.31
CA LEU A 141 10.00 10.31 -16.51
C LEU A 141 9.89 11.31 -17.67
N SER A 142 10.77 11.20 -18.65
CA SER A 142 10.73 11.99 -19.88
C SER A 142 10.51 11.06 -21.06
N SER A 143 9.41 11.23 -21.78
CA SER A 143 9.10 10.42 -22.96
C SER A 143 8.02 11.07 -23.81
N PRO A 144 8.16 11.07 -25.15
CA PRO A 144 7.11 11.50 -26.06
C PRO A 144 5.91 10.52 -26.09
N ALA A 145 6.14 9.24 -25.73
CA ALA A 145 5.14 8.18 -25.72
C ALA A 145 4.54 7.98 -24.32
N VAL A 146 3.87 9.00 -23.79
CA VAL A 146 3.36 9.06 -22.40
C VAL A 146 2.60 7.80 -22.00
N ALA A 147 1.70 7.30 -22.86
CA ALA A 147 0.85 6.15 -22.57
C ALA A 147 1.67 4.87 -22.36
N ASN A 148 2.58 4.57 -23.31
CA ASN A 148 3.42 3.38 -23.23
C ASN A 148 4.35 3.43 -22.02
N THR A 149 4.95 4.60 -21.75
CA THR A 149 5.83 4.80 -20.59
C THR A 149 5.09 4.58 -19.27
N LEU A 150 3.84 5.03 -19.17
CA LEU A 150 3.01 4.77 -17.99
C LEU A 150 2.68 3.29 -17.83
N LEU A 151 2.38 2.57 -18.92
CA LEU A 151 2.10 1.12 -18.88
C LEU A 151 3.35 0.33 -18.50
N GLU A 152 4.48 0.59 -19.12
CA GLU A 152 5.77 -0.03 -18.80
C GLU A 152 6.15 0.22 -17.32
N THR A 153 5.93 1.45 -16.86
CA THR A 153 6.17 1.80 -15.45
C THR A 153 5.21 1.04 -14.52
N ALA A 154 3.95 0.89 -14.91
CA ALA A 154 2.96 0.15 -14.13
C ALA A 154 3.36 -1.32 -14.01
N GLU A 155 3.81 -1.94 -15.09
CA GLU A 155 4.33 -3.31 -15.08
C GLU A 155 5.58 -3.46 -14.23
N GLN A 156 6.60 -2.63 -14.45
CA GLN A 156 7.85 -2.63 -13.68
C GLN A 156 7.65 -2.42 -12.18
N GLN A 157 6.72 -1.54 -11.80
CA GLN A 157 6.38 -1.25 -10.41
C GLN A 157 5.32 -2.20 -9.84
N GLN A 158 4.84 -3.17 -10.64
CA GLN A 158 3.82 -4.15 -10.23
C GLN A 158 2.54 -3.46 -9.73
N VAL A 159 2.06 -2.51 -10.48
CA VAL A 159 0.86 -1.74 -10.17
C VAL A 159 -0.38 -2.58 -10.50
N SER A 160 -1.35 -2.61 -9.60
CA SER A 160 -2.63 -3.29 -9.81
C SER A 160 -3.78 -2.31 -10.09
N GLN A 161 -3.59 -1.03 -9.78
CA GLN A 161 -4.64 -0.01 -9.94
C GLN A 161 -4.04 1.29 -10.43
N LEU A 162 -4.65 1.84 -11.49
CA LEU A 162 -4.28 3.12 -12.08
C LEU A 162 -5.33 4.17 -11.74
N LEU A 163 -4.88 5.31 -11.26
CA LEU A 163 -5.70 6.49 -11.05
C LEU A 163 -5.29 7.58 -12.05
N LEU A 164 -6.21 7.92 -12.95
CA LEU A 164 -6.01 8.89 -14.00
C LEU A 164 -6.92 10.09 -13.79
N GLY A 165 -6.40 11.30 -13.94
CA GLY A 165 -7.21 12.51 -13.99
C GLY A 165 -8.10 12.55 -15.22
N LYS A 166 -9.25 13.25 -15.16
CA LYS A 166 -10.11 13.47 -16.31
C LYS A 166 -9.38 14.40 -17.30
N PRO A 167 -9.08 13.98 -18.52
CA PRO A 167 -8.37 14.83 -19.47
C PRO A 167 -9.28 15.91 -20.00
N HIS A 168 -8.78 17.12 -20.14
CA HIS A 168 -9.51 18.17 -20.83
C HIS A 168 -9.36 18.06 -22.36
N LYS A 169 -8.27 17.47 -22.88
CA LYS A 169 -8.01 17.26 -24.34
C LYS A 169 -6.77 16.38 -24.60
N ALA A 170 -6.60 15.22 -23.96
CA ALA A 170 -5.39 14.42 -24.19
C ALA A 170 -5.69 13.17 -25.02
N PRO A 171 -5.15 13.02 -26.23
CA PRO A 171 -5.37 11.86 -27.11
C PRO A 171 -4.78 10.55 -26.55
N TRP A 172 -3.81 10.62 -25.65
CA TRP A 172 -3.13 9.46 -25.05
C TRP A 172 -4.03 8.57 -24.17
N ARG A 173 -5.15 9.13 -23.65
CA ARG A 173 -6.06 8.34 -22.80
C ARG A 173 -6.84 7.28 -23.59
N ARG A 174 -7.14 7.52 -24.86
CA ARG A 174 -7.75 6.48 -25.72
C ARG A 174 -6.79 5.31 -25.93
N SER A 175 -5.50 5.60 -26.05
CA SER A 175 -4.45 4.58 -26.15
C SER A 175 -4.32 3.76 -24.86
N LEU A 176 -4.31 4.38 -23.68
CA LEU A 176 -4.23 3.67 -22.39
C LEU A 176 -5.42 2.75 -22.17
N VAL A 177 -6.64 3.22 -22.41
CA VAL A 177 -7.86 2.42 -22.22
C VAL A 177 -7.96 1.32 -23.27
N GLN A 178 -7.50 1.54 -24.51
CA GLN A 178 -7.48 0.52 -25.57
C GLN A 178 -6.44 -0.58 -25.36
N HIS A 179 -5.36 -0.33 -24.62
CA HIS A 179 -4.36 -1.35 -24.28
C HIS A 179 -4.70 -2.12 -23.00
N LEU A 180 -5.65 -1.64 -22.20
CA LEU A 180 -6.11 -2.26 -20.97
C LEU A 180 -7.39 -3.11 -21.14
N LEU A 181 -8.04 -3.04 -22.29
CA LEU A 181 -9.20 -3.85 -22.69
C LEU A 181 -8.81 -4.90 -23.73
#